data_8c23d39fe6df4da49c0b2ae0a75106cb
#
_entry.id   8c23d39fe6df4da49c0b2ae0a75106cb
#
_cell.length_a   1.000
_cell.length_b   1.000
_cell.length_c   1.000
_cell.angle_alpha   90.00
_cell.angle_beta   90.00
_cell.angle_gamma   90.00
#
_symmetry.space_group_name_H-M   'P 1'
#
loop_
_entity.id
_entity.type
_entity.pdbx_description
1 polymer ?
#
loop_
_entity_poly.entity_id
_entity_poly.type
_entity_poly.pdbx_seq_one_letter_code
_entity_poly.pdbx_strand_id
1 'polypeptide(L)'
;GMALRQRLPVTLAMWLPNAIFGAAGLVLLYGATAGLPLSFARLLVRLRAALPRVVRTLIPRRAPVERARREPGGIRGPRASTYLIDRYLVREYLNYIGTGLAVGAVLILVVDLLQYLDRFLRVKPPFLHILQHLFYRLPGSLYEGLPIIVLISTVFLFLSLTQARELDAMKAAGISLYRASLPVLLVALAISLASVVLQETVLPVINSKAEDVDRVKIRGNQPRHLQRQTQIWYRSSDTRFMRMELLDPIERSLDGLLVVGITPDFRLADRLDARKARWTGEGWMLSDGVYRHVGPGNHVSADPFAQRLATMPEQINDLIQVQQAPETMSFRELRTYVTRLAETGHNVGKYLVDLYRKLSFPLIHVILALVAIPFALSSPRTGGRAVGIGVAILISISYWVIHSIAIAFAKAELLPPFLGAWTANIVFAGVGAALFLRART
;
A
#
# COMPACT_ATOMS: atom_id res chain seq x y z
N GLY A 1 -9.54 23.08 13.96
CA GLY A 1 -8.32 23.63 13.58
C GLY A 1 -8.20 25.15 13.72
N MET A 2 -7.70 25.82 12.70
CA MET A 2 -7.48 27.29 12.72
C MET A 2 -8.76 28.13 12.91
N ALA A 3 -9.90 27.65 12.45
CA ALA A 3 -11.20 28.30 12.65
C ALA A 3 -11.65 28.35 14.13
N LEU A 4 -11.30 27.33 14.91
CA LEU A 4 -11.61 27.26 16.35
C LEU A 4 -10.77 28.23 17.22
N ARG A 5 -9.69 28.78 16.68
CA ARG A 5 -8.82 29.78 17.37
C ARG A 5 -9.06 31.22 16.92
N GLN A 6 -10.18 31.50 16.23
CA GLN A 6 -10.57 32.84 15.74
C GLN A 6 -9.52 33.57 14.86
N ARG A 7 -8.52 32.88 14.33
CA ARG A 7 -7.49 33.48 13.47
C ARG A 7 -7.85 33.47 11.98
N LEU A 8 -8.86 32.68 11.56
CA LEU A 8 -9.42 32.65 10.20
C LEU A 8 -10.93 32.44 10.29
N PRO A 9 -11.75 33.15 9.49
CA PRO A 9 -13.17 32.94 9.40
C PRO A 9 -13.43 31.48 8.94
N VAL A 10 -14.43 30.84 9.53
CA VAL A 10 -14.77 29.41 9.31
C VAL A 10 -14.93 29.09 7.82
N THR A 11 -15.55 30.00 7.09
CA THR A 11 -15.72 29.88 5.63
C THR A 11 -14.40 29.82 4.87
N LEU A 12 -13.43 30.65 5.21
CA LEU A 12 -12.09 30.64 4.60
C LEU A 12 -11.34 29.33 4.93
N ALA A 13 -11.45 28.83 6.17
CA ALA A 13 -10.79 27.59 6.57
C ALA A 13 -11.39 26.36 5.87
N MET A 14 -12.68 26.37 5.54
CA MET A 14 -13.35 25.29 4.79
C MET A 14 -13.04 25.31 3.29
N TRP A 15 -12.94 26.52 2.69
CA TRP A 15 -12.77 26.66 1.24
C TRP A 15 -11.31 26.73 0.78
N LEU A 16 -10.38 27.06 1.68
CA LEU A 16 -8.95 27.17 1.35
C LEU A 16 -8.37 25.90 0.73
N PRO A 17 -8.60 24.68 1.25
CA PRO A 17 -8.16 23.45 0.61
C PRO A 17 -8.77 23.29 -0.79
N ASN A 18 -10.07 23.52 -0.93
CA ASN A 18 -10.77 23.39 -2.22
C ASN A 18 -10.26 24.43 -3.24
N ALA A 19 -9.94 25.65 -2.80
CA ALA A 19 -9.36 26.68 -3.65
C ALA A 19 -7.94 26.31 -4.11
N ILE A 20 -7.11 25.74 -3.22
CA ILE A 20 -5.76 25.29 -3.56
C ILE A 20 -5.84 24.12 -4.56
N PHE A 21 -6.70 23.13 -4.32
CA PHE A 21 -6.89 22.03 -5.25
C PHE A 21 -7.50 22.47 -6.57
N GLY A 22 -8.46 23.39 -6.53
CA GLY A 22 -9.03 24.00 -7.74
C GLY A 22 -7.98 24.75 -8.55
N ALA A 23 -7.15 25.57 -7.92
CA ALA A 23 -6.06 26.28 -8.58
C ALA A 23 -5.00 25.33 -9.15
N ALA A 24 -4.58 24.32 -8.38
CA ALA A 24 -3.66 23.28 -8.87
C ALA A 24 -4.26 22.49 -10.05
N GLY A 25 -5.53 22.13 -9.97
CA GLY A 25 -6.26 21.48 -11.05
C GLY A 25 -6.38 22.36 -12.30
N LEU A 26 -6.64 23.65 -12.15
CA LEU A 26 -6.69 24.61 -13.26
C LEU A 26 -5.32 24.82 -13.91
N VAL A 27 -4.25 24.89 -13.13
CA VAL A 27 -2.87 24.98 -13.65
C VAL A 27 -2.51 23.73 -14.43
N LEU A 28 -2.88 22.56 -13.93
CA LEU A 28 -2.66 21.28 -14.63
C LEU A 28 -3.50 21.19 -15.90
N LEU A 29 -4.76 21.60 -15.85
CA LEU A 29 -5.67 21.65 -17.00
C LEU A 29 -5.15 22.66 -18.07
N TYR A 30 -4.74 23.84 -17.64
CA TYR A 30 -4.18 24.85 -18.54
C TYR A 30 -2.87 24.38 -19.17
N GLY A 31 -1.98 23.75 -18.38
CA GLY A 31 -0.76 23.12 -18.90
C GLY A 31 -1.04 22.00 -19.90
N ALA A 32 -2.10 21.21 -19.67
CA ALA A 32 -2.54 20.13 -20.56
C ALA A 32 -3.23 20.65 -21.86
N THR A 33 -4.00 21.75 -21.77
CA THR A 33 -4.70 22.35 -22.92
C THR A 33 -3.82 23.27 -23.74
N ALA A 34 -2.86 23.96 -23.12
CA ALA A 34 -1.91 24.85 -23.80
C ALA A 34 -0.83 24.12 -24.62
N GLY A 35 -0.90 22.78 -24.70
CA GLY A 35 0.04 22.01 -25.51
C GLY A 35 1.50 22.11 -25.02
N LEU A 36 1.73 22.63 -23.81
CA LEU A 36 3.05 22.62 -23.20
C LEU A 36 3.43 21.14 -22.97
N PRO A 37 4.42 20.62 -23.73
CA PRO A 37 4.90 19.29 -23.43
C PRO A 37 5.57 19.36 -22.06
N LEU A 38 4.86 18.97 -21.02
CA LEU A 38 5.44 18.62 -19.73
C LEU A 38 6.26 17.35 -19.93
N SER A 39 7.26 17.42 -20.84
CA SER A 39 8.17 16.31 -21.02
C SER A 39 9.08 16.30 -19.80
N PHE A 40 8.95 15.29 -18.98
CA PHE A 40 9.86 14.97 -17.88
C PHE A 40 11.34 15.07 -18.33
N ALA A 41 11.60 14.84 -19.61
CA ALA A 41 12.88 15.07 -20.25
C ALA A 41 13.38 16.53 -20.16
N ARG A 42 12.49 17.54 -20.27
CA ARG A 42 12.90 18.95 -20.15
C ARG A 42 13.13 19.37 -18.70
N LEU A 43 12.33 18.84 -17.76
CA LEU A 43 12.57 19.02 -16.33
C LEU A 43 13.89 18.36 -15.91
N LEU A 44 14.18 17.12 -16.38
CA LEU A 44 15.46 16.44 -16.16
C LEU A 44 16.63 17.22 -16.80
N VAL A 45 16.45 17.80 -17.98
CA VAL A 45 17.49 18.65 -18.60
C VAL A 45 17.76 19.90 -17.76
N ARG A 46 16.73 20.56 -17.23
CA ARG A 46 16.89 21.74 -16.34
C ARG A 46 17.48 21.36 -14.97
N LEU A 47 17.02 20.27 -14.37
CA LEU A 47 17.62 19.71 -13.14
C LEU A 47 19.07 19.27 -13.37
N ARG A 48 19.39 18.70 -14.54
CA ARG A 48 20.75 18.34 -14.91
C ARG A 48 21.67 19.57 -15.07
N ALA A 49 21.12 20.70 -15.49
CA ALA A 49 21.87 21.97 -15.56
C ALA A 49 22.18 22.57 -14.18
N ALA A 50 21.33 22.28 -13.18
CA ALA A 50 21.45 22.73 -11.79
C ALA A 50 22.31 21.79 -10.91
N LEU A 51 22.62 20.57 -11.35
CA LEU A 51 23.42 19.61 -10.59
C LEU A 51 24.93 19.94 -10.58
N PRO A 52 25.63 19.76 -9.44
CA PRO A 52 27.11 19.92 -9.36
C PRO A 52 27.83 19.02 -10.35
N ARG A 53 28.99 19.48 -10.81
CA ARG A 53 29.79 18.80 -11.88
C ARG A 53 30.07 17.30 -11.64
N VAL A 54 30.16 16.88 -10.39
CA VAL A 54 30.46 15.48 -9.99
C VAL A 54 29.34 14.50 -10.38
N VAL A 55 28.08 14.92 -10.40
CA VAL A 55 26.96 14.06 -10.76
C VAL A 55 26.74 14.00 -12.28
N ARG A 56 27.30 14.97 -13.04
CA ARG A 56 27.22 14.98 -14.52
C ARG A 56 27.99 13.84 -15.20
N THR A 57 29.00 13.30 -14.56
CA THR A 57 29.86 12.24 -15.13
C THR A 57 29.25 10.85 -15.05
N LEU A 58 28.25 10.65 -14.17
CA LEU A 58 27.58 9.35 -13.98
C LEU A 58 26.43 9.07 -14.96
N ILE A 59 26.07 10.07 -15.78
CA ILE A 59 24.97 9.92 -16.74
C ILE A 59 25.58 9.83 -18.16
N PRO A 60 25.43 8.72 -18.87
CA PRO A 60 26.05 8.55 -20.17
C PRO A 60 25.59 9.63 -21.15
N ARG A 61 26.55 10.32 -21.77
CA ARG A 61 26.30 11.27 -22.87
C ARG A 61 25.71 10.50 -24.05
N ARG A 62 24.54 10.91 -24.54
CA ARG A 62 24.06 10.47 -25.84
C ARG A 62 25.09 10.94 -26.87
N ALA A 63 25.71 10.00 -27.56
CA ALA A 63 26.47 10.30 -28.75
C ALA A 63 25.60 11.05 -29.78
N PRO A 64 26.14 12.03 -30.53
CA PRO A 64 25.41 12.65 -31.63
C PRO A 64 24.96 11.54 -32.57
N VAL A 65 23.68 11.54 -32.92
CA VAL A 65 23.17 10.64 -33.97
C VAL A 65 23.78 11.15 -35.28
N GLU A 66 24.89 10.55 -35.66
CA GLU A 66 25.42 10.68 -37.01
C GLU A 66 24.33 10.22 -37.98
N ARG A 67 23.85 11.12 -38.83
CA ARG A 67 22.87 10.80 -39.88
C ARG A 67 23.52 9.80 -40.79
N ALA A 68 23.40 8.52 -40.48
CA ALA A 68 23.81 7.46 -41.39
C ALA A 68 23.10 7.66 -42.72
N ARG A 69 23.91 7.89 -43.76
CA ARG A 69 23.51 7.93 -45.16
C ARG A 69 22.62 6.71 -45.41
N ARG A 70 21.35 6.95 -45.76
CA ARG A 70 20.41 5.89 -46.16
C ARG A 70 20.94 5.25 -47.45
N GLU A 71 21.46 4.05 -47.36
CA GLU A 71 21.57 3.17 -48.51
C GLU A 71 20.16 2.68 -48.87
N PRO A 72 19.74 2.77 -50.14
CA PRO A 72 18.50 2.21 -50.60
C PRO A 72 18.71 0.72 -50.89
N GLY A 73 18.17 -0.13 -50.06
CA GLY A 73 18.21 -1.56 -50.38
C GLY A 73 18.07 -2.48 -49.19
N GLY A 74 16.87 -2.97 -49.01
CA GLY A 74 16.58 -4.06 -48.13
C GLY A 74 15.18 -3.93 -47.52
N ILE A 75 14.21 -4.61 -48.10
CA ILE A 75 12.89 -4.85 -47.50
C ILE A 75 13.16 -5.57 -46.21
N ARG A 76 13.30 -4.82 -45.12
CA ARG A 76 13.36 -5.40 -43.75
C ARG A 76 12.04 -6.08 -43.51
N GLY A 77 12.08 -7.39 -43.32
CA GLY A 77 10.89 -8.21 -43.11
C GLY A 77 9.99 -7.68 -41.97
N PRO A 78 8.73 -8.09 -41.92
CA PRO A 78 7.68 -7.55 -41.06
C PRO A 78 8.06 -7.54 -39.53
N ARG A 79 8.98 -8.39 -39.11
CA ARG A 79 9.44 -8.45 -37.70
C ARG A 79 10.24 -7.24 -37.20
N ALA A 80 11.02 -6.59 -38.08
CA ALA A 80 11.82 -5.42 -37.68
C ALA A 80 10.96 -4.17 -37.50
N SER A 81 9.89 -4.03 -38.29
CA SER A 81 8.90 -2.93 -38.17
C SER A 81 8.10 -3.02 -36.87
N THR A 82 7.70 -4.23 -36.48
CA THR A 82 6.90 -4.46 -35.24
C THR A 82 7.69 -4.10 -33.98
N TYR A 83 8.98 -4.44 -33.95
CA TYR A 83 9.84 -4.10 -32.80
C TYR A 83 9.99 -2.58 -32.58
N LEU A 84 10.01 -1.80 -33.65
CA LEU A 84 10.11 -0.33 -33.56
C LEU A 84 8.84 0.27 -32.93
N ILE A 85 7.66 -0.24 -33.29
CA ILE A 85 6.37 0.21 -32.75
C ILE A 85 6.28 -0.17 -31.27
N ASP A 86 6.63 -1.40 -30.88
CA ASP A 86 6.63 -1.82 -29.49
C ASP A 86 7.52 -0.94 -28.62
N ARG A 87 8.75 -0.67 -29.08
CA ARG A 87 9.68 0.21 -28.37
C ARG A 87 9.17 1.64 -28.26
N TYR A 88 8.50 2.15 -29.29
CA TYR A 88 7.87 3.47 -29.26
C TYR A 88 6.76 3.51 -28.21
N LEU A 89 5.81 2.57 -28.24
CA LEU A 89 4.68 2.50 -27.32
C LEU A 89 5.15 2.34 -25.86
N VAL A 90 6.10 1.44 -25.60
CA VAL A 90 6.67 1.25 -24.25
C VAL A 90 7.33 2.52 -23.76
N ARG A 91 8.14 3.19 -24.60
CA ARG A 91 8.82 4.42 -24.20
C ARG A 91 7.83 5.54 -23.88
N GLU A 92 6.82 5.71 -24.73
CA GLU A 92 5.81 6.75 -24.54
C GLU A 92 4.97 6.47 -23.30
N TYR A 93 4.58 5.21 -23.08
CA TYR A 93 3.85 4.78 -21.90
C TYR A 93 4.65 5.02 -20.60
N LEU A 94 5.93 4.65 -20.58
CA LEU A 94 6.81 4.92 -19.44
C LEU A 94 6.99 6.42 -19.17
N ASN A 95 6.99 7.27 -20.21
CA ASN A 95 7.01 8.72 -20.05
C ASN A 95 5.73 9.21 -19.34
N TYR A 96 4.53 8.72 -19.72
CA TYR A 96 3.28 9.06 -19.05
C TYR A 96 3.25 8.57 -17.60
N ILE A 97 3.71 7.34 -17.35
CA ILE A 97 3.80 6.79 -15.97
C ILE A 97 4.79 7.62 -15.13
N GLY A 98 5.97 7.94 -15.65
CA GLY A 98 6.96 8.77 -14.96
C GLY A 98 6.43 10.17 -14.64
N THR A 99 5.70 10.79 -15.58
CA THR A 99 5.03 12.07 -15.35
C THR A 99 3.93 11.93 -14.31
N GLY A 100 3.11 10.88 -14.39
CA GLY A 100 2.06 10.57 -13.41
C GLY A 100 2.61 10.33 -12.01
N LEU A 101 3.73 9.62 -11.87
CA LEU A 101 4.43 9.43 -10.59
C LEU A 101 4.92 10.76 -10.02
N ALA A 102 5.51 11.63 -10.84
CA ALA A 102 6.01 12.92 -10.37
C ALA A 102 4.86 13.83 -9.90
N VAL A 103 3.79 13.92 -10.67
CA VAL A 103 2.58 14.69 -10.31
C VAL A 103 1.91 14.07 -9.09
N GLY A 104 1.74 12.74 -9.08
CA GLY A 104 1.18 12.00 -7.95
C GLY A 104 1.96 12.21 -6.66
N ALA A 105 3.29 12.18 -6.71
CA ALA A 105 4.14 12.44 -5.55
C ALA A 105 3.91 13.82 -4.95
N VAL A 106 3.84 14.86 -5.79
CA VAL A 106 3.56 16.23 -5.33
C VAL A 106 2.16 16.32 -4.71
N LEU A 107 1.14 15.76 -5.37
CA LEU A 107 -0.23 15.76 -4.84
C LEU A 107 -0.33 15.02 -3.51
N ILE A 108 0.28 13.85 -3.40
CA ILE A 108 0.30 13.05 -2.16
C ILE A 108 1.00 13.82 -1.03
N LEU A 109 2.15 14.44 -1.30
CA LEU A 109 2.85 15.25 -0.29
C LEU A 109 1.97 16.41 0.22
N VAL A 110 1.24 17.07 -0.68
CA VAL A 110 0.32 18.16 -0.29
C VAL A 110 -0.84 17.60 0.54
N VAL A 111 -1.44 16.48 0.12
CA VAL A 111 -2.55 15.84 0.84
C VAL A 111 -2.10 15.38 2.22
N ASP A 112 -0.96 14.67 2.31
CA ASP A 112 -0.41 14.20 3.58
C ASP A 112 -0.09 15.40 4.51
N LEU A 113 0.53 16.46 3.98
CA LEU A 113 0.80 17.66 4.77
C LEU A 113 -0.48 18.28 5.35
N LEU A 114 -1.54 18.38 4.53
CA LEU A 114 -2.83 18.91 4.97
C LEU A 114 -3.53 18.00 6.00
N GLN A 115 -3.49 16.68 5.81
CA GLN A 115 -4.08 15.72 6.75
C GLN A 115 -3.42 15.78 8.13
N TYR A 116 -2.10 15.96 8.17
CA TYR A 116 -1.35 15.99 9.43
C TYR A 116 -1.15 17.43 9.98
N LEU A 117 -1.58 18.44 9.25
CA LEU A 117 -1.35 19.86 9.61
C LEU A 117 -1.84 20.19 11.02
N ASP A 118 -3.06 19.82 11.38
CA ASP A 118 -3.61 20.05 12.73
C ASP A 118 -2.78 19.42 13.83
N ARG A 119 -2.18 18.27 13.55
CA ARG A 119 -1.29 17.57 14.47
C ARG A 119 0.05 18.30 14.60
N PHE A 120 0.65 18.67 13.49
CA PHE A 120 1.91 19.43 13.47
C PHE A 120 1.79 20.78 14.18
N LEU A 121 0.67 21.45 14.02
CA LEU A 121 0.40 22.72 14.70
C LEU A 121 0.17 22.55 16.21
N ARG A 122 -0.40 21.42 16.66
CA ARG A 122 -0.60 21.14 18.10
C ARG A 122 0.67 20.71 18.79
N VAL A 123 1.43 19.79 18.19
CA VAL A 123 2.62 19.20 18.82
C VAL A 123 3.87 20.05 18.57
N LYS A 124 3.91 20.84 17.48
CA LYS A 124 5.03 21.70 17.07
C LYS A 124 6.36 20.93 16.99
N PRO A 125 6.42 19.78 16.28
CA PRO A 125 7.64 19.03 16.15
C PRO A 125 8.69 19.83 15.35
N PRO A 126 10.00 19.54 15.48
CA PRO A 126 11.04 20.10 14.63
C PRO A 126 10.75 19.84 13.15
N PHE A 127 11.01 20.84 12.29
CA PHE A 127 10.74 20.76 10.83
C PHE A 127 11.36 19.49 10.17
N LEU A 128 12.54 19.11 10.63
CA LEU A 128 13.21 17.91 10.14
C LEU A 128 12.38 16.63 10.36
N HIS A 129 11.67 16.50 11.48
CA HIS A 129 10.83 15.34 11.75
C HIS A 129 9.58 15.31 10.85
N ILE A 130 9.03 16.48 10.51
CA ILE A 130 7.94 16.59 9.52
C ILE A 130 8.44 16.10 8.16
N LEU A 131 9.62 16.57 7.72
CA LEU A 131 10.21 16.18 6.44
C LEU A 131 10.52 14.67 6.40
N GLN A 132 11.07 14.11 7.49
CA GLN A 132 11.33 12.68 7.62
C GLN A 132 10.02 11.86 7.54
N HIS A 133 8.97 12.31 8.21
CA HIS A 133 7.66 11.65 8.16
C HIS A 133 7.11 11.60 6.75
N LEU A 134 7.08 12.75 6.05
CA LEU A 134 6.60 12.84 4.68
C LEU A 134 7.45 11.98 3.71
N PHE A 135 8.77 11.98 3.90
CA PHE A 135 9.68 11.19 3.07
C PHE A 135 9.47 9.68 3.22
N TYR A 136 9.33 9.18 4.46
CA TYR A 136 9.10 7.75 4.68
C TYR A 136 7.67 7.33 4.31
N ARG A 137 6.69 8.21 4.40
CA ARG A 137 5.31 7.92 4.03
C ARG A 137 5.07 7.89 2.52
N LEU A 138 5.79 8.72 1.76
CA LEU A 138 5.61 8.90 0.32
C LEU A 138 5.63 7.59 -0.50
N PRO A 139 6.56 6.65 -0.30
CA PRO A 139 6.58 5.40 -1.09
C PRO A 139 5.35 4.53 -0.87
N GLY A 140 4.83 4.45 0.38
CA GLY A 140 3.60 3.72 0.70
C GLY A 140 2.38 4.35 0.02
N SER A 141 2.23 5.67 0.11
CA SER A 141 1.13 6.40 -0.51
C SER A 141 1.21 6.36 -2.05
N LEU A 142 2.42 6.42 -2.63
CA LEU A 142 2.62 6.24 -4.08
C LEU A 142 2.26 4.83 -4.52
N TYR A 143 2.59 3.82 -3.74
CA TYR A 143 2.21 2.43 -4.01
C TYR A 143 0.68 2.29 -4.08
N GLU A 144 -0.04 2.87 -3.14
CA GLU A 144 -1.52 2.87 -3.14
C GLU A 144 -2.11 3.66 -4.31
N GLY A 145 -1.47 4.76 -4.73
CA GLY A 145 -1.87 5.57 -5.88
C GLY A 145 -1.47 5.03 -7.25
N LEU A 146 -0.55 4.06 -7.30
CA LEU A 146 0.04 3.55 -8.54
C LEU A 146 -1.00 3.00 -9.54
N PRO A 147 -2.07 2.28 -9.13
CA PRO A 147 -3.10 1.82 -10.05
C PRO A 147 -3.81 2.97 -10.80
N ILE A 148 -4.06 4.08 -10.12
CA ILE A 148 -4.67 5.28 -10.73
C ILE A 148 -3.71 5.90 -11.74
N ILE A 149 -2.43 5.98 -11.41
CA ILE A 149 -1.38 6.49 -12.30
C ILE A 149 -1.30 5.63 -13.56
N VAL A 150 -1.30 4.30 -13.42
CA VAL A 150 -1.28 3.35 -14.55
C VAL A 150 -2.52 3.52 -15.43
N LEU A 151 -3.72 3.62 -14.84
CA LEU A 151 -4.97 3.86 -15.56
C LEU A 151 -4.91 5.16 -16.37
N ILE A 152 -4.60 6.28 -15.73
CA ILE A 152 -4.53 7.59 -16.35
C ILE A 152 -3.48 7.59 -17.48
N SER A 153 -2.31 7.01 -17.23
CA SER A 153 -1.24 6.90 -18.22
C SER A 153 -1.66 6.08 -19.44
N THR A 154 -2.42 4.99 -19.23
CA THR A 154 -2.97 4.17 -20.33
C THR A 154 -3.97 4.97 -21.14
N VAL A 155 -4.90 5.68 -20.48
CA VAL A 155 -5.87 6.54 -21.17
C VAL A 155 -5.15 7.62 -21.97
N PHE A 156 -4.17 8.30 -21.41
CA PHE A 156 -3.41 9.35 -22.10
C PHE A 156 -2.65 8.82 -23.31
N LEU A 157 -2.02 7.66 -23.19
CA LEU A 157 -1.31 7.05 -24.31
C LEU A 157 -2.26 6.81 -25.49
N PHE A 158 -3.35 6.05 -25.28
CA PHE A 158 -4.27 5.71 -26.36
C PHE A 158 -5.02 6.92 -26.90
N LEU A 159 -5.35 7.88 -26.04
CA LEU A 159 -5.96 9.13 -26.47
C LEU A 159 -5.00 9.96 -27.33
N SER A 160 -3.72 10.03 -26.96
CA SER A 160 -2.68 10.73 -27.76
C SER A 160 -2.48 10.07 -29.12
N LEU A 161 -2.39 8.74 -29.16
CA LEU A 161 -2.28 7.98 -30.41
C LEU A 161 -3.50 8.19 -31.31
N THR A 162 -4.70 8.26 -30.74
CA THR A 162 -5.95 8.50 -31.48
C THR A 162 -6.00 9.93 -32.04
N GLN A 163 -5.64 10.93 -31.21
CA GLN A 163 -5.64 12.33 -31.66
C GLN A 163 -4.60 12.61 -32.75
N ALA A 164 -3.42 11.97 -32.63
CA ALA A 164 -2.38 12.06 -33.67
C ALA A 164 -2.67 11.20 -34.90
N ARG A 165 -3.80 10.47 -34.93
CA ARG A 165 -4.16 9.48 -35.98
C ARG A 165 -3.12 8.36 -36.17
N GLU A 166 -2.22 8.19 -35.22
CA GLU A 166 -1.20 7.14 -35.28
C GLU A 166 -1.84 5.75 -35.16
N LEU A 167 -2.89 5.63 -34.32
CA LEU A 167 -3.63 4.38 -34.19
C LEU A 167 -4.35 4.00 -35.51
N ASP A 168 -4.93 4.98 -36.21
CA ASP A 168 -5.57 4.74 -37.51
C ASP A 168 -4.52 4.33 -38.54
N ALA A 169 -3.33 4.94 -38.52
CA ALA A 169 -2.21 4.55 -39.37
C ALA A 169 -1.71 3.13 -39.08
N MET A 170 -1.62 2.73 -37.80
CA MET A 170 -1.26 1.36 -37.41
C MET A 170 -2.29 0.34 -37.93
N LYS A 171 -3.59 0.65 -37.81
CA LYS A 171 -4.67 -0.20 -38.35
C LYS A 171 -4.60 -0.31 -39.87
N ALA A 172 -4.36 0.79 -40.57
CA ALA A 172 -4.17 0.80 -42.03
C ALA A 172 -2.95 -0.03 -42.50
N ALA A 173 -1.93 -0.14 -41.61
CA ALA A 173 -0.76 -1.00 -41.82
C ALA A 173 -1.00 -2.47 -41.41
N GLY A 174 -2.25 -2.87 -41.06
CA GLY A 174 -2.60 -4.24 -40.68
C GLY A 174 -2.29 -4.60 -39.19
N ILE A 175 -1.96 -3.63 -38.36
CA ILE A 175 -1.71 -3.86 -36.93
C ILE A 175 -3.02 -3.76 -36.16
N SER A 176 -3.48 -4.89 -35.61
CA SER A 176 -4.70 -4.91 -34.81
C SER A 176 -4.55 -4.14 -33.50
N LEU A 177 -5.67 -3.67 -32.95
CA LEU A 177 -5.72 -3.03 -31.63
C LEU A 177 -5.13 -3.94 -30.54
N TYR A 178 -5.43 -5.24 -30.57
CA TYR A 178 -4.89 -6.20 -29.63
C TYR A 178 -3.36 -6.25 -29.65
N ARG A 179 -2.78 -6.19 -30.85
CA ARG A 179 -1.31 -6.16 -31.02
C ARG A 179 -0.70 -4.85 -30.50
N ALA A 180 -1.35 -3.70 -30.73
CA ALA A 180 -0.90 -2.41 -30.21
C ALA A 180 -1.04 -2.31 -28.67
N SER A 181 -2.02 -2.99 -28.09
CA SER A 181 -2.25 -3.01 -26.64
C SER A 181 -1.28 -3.92 -25.88
N LEU A 182 -0.74 -4.95 -26.54
CA LEU A 182 0.11 -5.96 -25.90
C LEU A 182 1.32 -5.38 -25.15
N PRO A 183 2.16 -4.49 -25.74
CA PRO A 183 3.30 -3.91 -25.02
C PRO A 183 2.88 -3.08 -23.81
N VAL A 184 1.72 -2.43 -23.84
CA VAL A 184 1.18 -1.65 -22.73
C VAL A 184 0.77 -2.59 -21.58
N LEU A 185 0.06 -3.67 -21.88
CA LEU A 185 -0.34 -4.67 -20.89
C LEU A 185 0.88 -5.40 -20.31
N LEU A 186 1.93 -5.66 -21.09
CA LEU A 186 3.18 -6.24 -20.61
C LEU A 186 3.91 -5.30 -19.64
N VAL A 187 3.93 -4.00 -19.91
CA VAL A 187 4.48 -3.01 -18.97
C VAL A 187 3.63 -2.96 -17.68
N ALA A 188 2.30 -2.96 -17.80
CA ALA A 188 1.40 -3.00 -16.64
C ALA A 188 1.62 -4.28 -15.81
N LEU A 189 1.86 -5.43 -16.47
CA LEU A 189 2.22 -6.68 -15.79
C LEU A 189 3.58 -6.58 -15.11
N ALA A 190 4.58 -5.99 -15.75
CA ALA A 190 5.89 -5.76 -15.15
C ALA A 190 5.79 -4.86 -13.90
N ILE A 191 4.95 -3.82 -13.94
CA ILE A 191 4.67 -2.95 -12.78
C ILE A 191 3.95 -3.76 -11.69
N SER A 192 3.00 -4.62 -12.04
CA SER A 192 2.32 -5.51 -11.10
C SER A 192 3.32 -6.42 -10.39
N LEU A 193 4.24 -7.05 -11.11
CA LEU A 193 5.28 -7.90 -10.52
C LEU A 193 6.26 -7.09 -9.65
N ALA A 194 6.67 -5.90 -10.10
CA ALA A 194 7.49 -4.99 -9.31
C ALA A 194 6.78 -4.57 -8.02
N SER A 195 5.46 -4.37 -8.06
CA SER A 195 4.63 -4.04 -6.90
C SER A 195 4.61 -5.17 -5.87
N VAL A 196 4.61 -6.45 -6.29
CA VAL A 196 4.75 -7.61 -5.38
C VAL A 196 6.09 -7.56 -4.66
N VAL A 197 7.18 -7.33 -5.40
CA VAL A 197 8.53 -7.23 -4.80
C VAL A 197 8.61 -6.06 -3.82
N LEU A 198 8.12 -4.88 -4.20
CA LEU A 198 8.09 -3.69 -3.34
C LEU A 198 7.33 -3.96 -2.03
N GLN A 199 6.17 -4.59 -2.13
CA GLN A 199 5.32 -4.93 -0.98
C GLN A 199 5.96 -5.94 -0.03
N GLU A 200 6.78 -6.86 -0.56
CA GLU A 200 7.44 -7.87 0.26
C GLU A 200 8.74 -7.37 0.91
N THR A 201 9.47 -6.47 0.26
CA THR A 201 10.82 -6.09 0.69
C THR A 201 10.94 -4.67 1.21
N VAL A 202 10.40 -3.69 0.50
CA VAL A 202 10.64 -2.27 0.73
C VAL A 202 9.58 -1.64 1.63
N LEU A 203 8.29 -1.88 1.33
CA LEU A 203 7.19 -1.24 2.05
C LEU A 203 7.13 -1.58 3.54
N PRO A 204 7.35 -2.83 4.00
CA PRO A 204 7.33 -3.13 5.43
C PRO A 204 8.35 -2.30 6.21
N VAL A 205 9.57 -2.21 5.68
CA VAL A 205 10.67 -1.46 6.32
C VAL A 205 10.39 0.05 6.33
N ILE A 206 9.89 0.60 5.23
CA ILE A 206 9.63 2.04 5.13
C ILE A 206 8.41 2.43 5.94
N ASN A 207 7.33 1.63 5.90
CA ASN A 207 6.11 1.90 6.66
C ASN A 207 6.36 1.81 8.18
N SER A 208 7.19 0.86 8.64
CA SER A 208 7.58 0.80 10.06
C SER A 208 8.37 2.04 10.48
N LYS A 209 9.31 2.51 9.65
CA LYS A 209 10.05 3.76 9.92
C LYS A 209 9.13 4.99 9.91
N ALA A 210 8.16 5.06 9.00
CA ALA A 210 7.17 6.14 8.97
C ALA A 210 6.32 6.16 10.26
N GLU A 211 5.89 4.98 10.73
CA GLU A 211 5.16 4.83 11.97
C GLU A 211 6.01 5.22 13.20
N ASP A 212 7.27 4.81 13.24
CA ASP A 212 8.19 5.17 14.34
C ASP A 212 8.44 6.68 14.38
N VAL A 213 8.63 7.35 13.24
CA VAL A 213 8.77 8.80 13.19
C VAL A 213 7.48 9.50 13.68
N ASP A 214 6.29 9.06 13.24
CA ASP A 214 5.02 9.64 13.70
C ASP A 214 4.82 9.42 15.21
N ARG A 215 5.06 8.20 15.70
CA ARG A 215 4.81 7.86 17.11
C ARG A 215 5.83 8.45 18.06
N VAL A 216 7.11 8.23 17.77
CA VAL A 216 8.20 8.56 18.70
C VAL A 216 8.61 10.02 18.57
N LYS A 217 8.92 10.46 17.31
CA LYS A 217 9.51 11.78 17.10
C LYS A 217 8.47 12.90 17.04
N ILE A 218 7.24 12.61 16.56
CA ILE A 218 6.19 13.61 16.46
C ILE A 218 5.27 13.58 17.68
N ARG A 219 4.78 12.40 18.10
CA ARG A 219 3.84 12.31 19.24
C ARG A 219 4.53 12.18 20.60
N GLY A 220 5.83 11.90 20.65
CA GLY A 220 6.57 11.66 21.90
C GLY A 220 6.17 10.37 22.62
N ASN A 221 5.49 9.45 21.94
CA ASN A 221 5.10 8.16 22.49
C ASN A 221 6.25 7.15 22.38
N GLN A 222 6.20 6.10 23.19
CA GLN A 222 7.15 5.00 23.04
C GLN A 222 6.92 4.24 21.71
N PRO A 223 7.98 3.64 21.12
CA PRO A 223 7.85 2.74 19.98
C PRO A 223 6.82 1.64 20.27
N ARG A 224 6.10 1.17 19.24
CA ARG A 224 5.01 0.20 19.41
C ARG A 224 5.45 -1.10 20.09
N HIS A 225 6.63 -1.59 19.70
CA HIS A 225 7.22 -2.81 20.26
C HIS A 225 7.71 -2.64 21.72
N LEU A 226 7.81 -1.40 22.24
CA LEU A 226 8.17 -1.09 23.62
C LEU A 226 6.99 -0.57 24.43
N GLN A 227 5.79 -0.52 23.84
CA GLN A 227 4.61 -0.02 24.54
C GLN A 227 4.12 -1.03 25.58
N ARG A 228 3.97 -0.55 26.82
CA ARG A 228 3.30 -1.32 27.89
C ARG A 228 1.86 -1.61 27.47
N GLN A 229 1.47 -2.86 27.63
CA GLN A 229 0.14 -3.35 27.30
C GLN A 229 -0.58 -3.77 28.56
N THR A 230 -1.86 -3.40 28.67
CA THR A 230 -2.68 -3.71 29.85
C THR A 230 -3.83 -4.62 29.50
N GLN A 231 -4.20 -5.50 30.45
CA GLN A 231 -5.38 -6.39 30.36
C GLN A 231 -5.40 -7.29 29.10
N ILE A 232 -4.28 -7.95 28.82
CA ILE A 232 -4.17 -8.85 27.68
C ILE A 232 -4.73 -10.23 28.07
N TRP A 233 -5.62 -10.74 27.22
CA TRP A 233 -6.00 -12.13 27.23
C TRP A 233 -5.31 -12.83 26.06
N TYR A 234 -4.67 -13.95 26.36
CA TYR A 234 -3.96 -14.76 25.39
C TYR A 234 -4.36 -16.23 25.55
N ARG A 235 -4.74 -16.86 24.45
CA ARG A 235 -5.03 -18.29 24.40
C ARG A 235 -3.76 -19.02 23.95
N SER A 236 -3.13 -19.72 24.89
CA SER A 236 -1.89 -20.46 24.68
C SER A 236 -2.12 -21.76 23.91
N SER A 237 -3.25 -22.45 24.21
CA SER A 237 -3.69 -23.66 23.53
C SER A 237 -5.21 -23.80 23.67
N ASP A 238 -5.78 -24.88 23.10
CA ASP A 238 -7.22 -25.15 23.22
C ASP A 238 -7.71 -25.31 24.67
N THR A 239 -6.81 -25.63 25.57
CA THR A 239 -7.11 -25.87 26.98
C THR A 239 -6.42 -24.91 27.95
N ARG A 240 -5.66 -23.91 27.44
CA ARG A 240 -4.89 -23.00 28.31
C ARG A 240 -5.08 -21.55 27.94
N PHE A 241 -5.48 -20.74 28.90
CA PHE A 241 -5.72 -19.31 28.78
C PHE A 241 -4.80 -18.53 29.72
N MET A 242 -4.25 -17.44 29.24
CA MET A 242 -3.42 -16.53 30.01
C MET A 242 -4.07 -15.15 30.05
N ARG A 243 -4.05 -14.51 31.21
CA ARG A 243 -4.37 -13.10 31.39
C ARG A 243 -3.15 -12.40 31.99
N MET A 244 -2.80 -11.27 31.42
CA MET A 244 -1.74 -10.39 31.91
C MET A 244 -2.33 -9.02 32.20
N GLU A 245 -2.08 -8.48 33.40
CA GLU A 245 -2.53 -7.11 33.70
C GLU A 245 -1.65 -6.07 33.01
N LEU A 246 -0.34 -6.31 33.00
CA LEU A 246 0.63 -5.46 32.34
C LEU A 246 1.72 -6.31 31.69
N LEU A 247 1.98 -6.07 30.40
CA LEU A 247 3.17 -6.55 29.68
C LEU A 247 4.13 -5.38 29.53
N ASP A 248 5.33 -5.48 30.10
CA ASP A 248 6.42 -4.53 29.89
C ASP A 248 7.48 -5.14 28.96
N PRO A 249 7.52 -4.72 27.69
CA PRO A 249 8.50 -5.24 26.74
C PRO A 249 9.94 -4.82 27.05
N ILE A 250 10.15 -3.70 27.74
CA ILE A 250 11.48 -3.17 28.09
C ILE A 250 12.10 -4.01 29.21
N GLU A 251 11.36 -4.22 30.30
CA GLU A 251 11.78 -5.06 31.41
C GLU A 251 11.66 -6.56 31.12
N ARG A 252 11.06 -6.93 29.99
CA ARG A 252 10.72 -8.31 29.62
C ARG A 252 9.95 -9.00 30.74
N SER A 253 8.96 -8.30 31.30
CA SER A 253 8.19 -8.76 32.45
C SER A 253 6.69 -8.66 32.21
N LEU A 254 5.96 -9.53 32.90
CA LEU A 254 4.50 -9.53 32.98
C LEU A 254 4.13 -9.26 34.44
N ASP A 255 3.22 -8.34 34.67
CA ASP A 255 2.63 -8.12 35.98
C ASP A 255 1.19 -8.67 36.02
N GLY A 256 0.76 -9.25 37.10
CA GLY A 256 -0.57 -9.83 37.30
C GLY A 256 -0.85 -10.98 36.29
N LEU A 257 0.06 -11.95 36.24
CA LEU A 257 -0.10 -13.14 35.40
C LEU A 257 -1.10 -14.12 36.04
N LEU A 258 -2.13 -14.45 35.27
CA LEU A 258 -3.05 -15.55 35.53
C LEU A 258 -2.99 -16.55 34.37
N VAL A 259 -2.71 -17.81 34.67
CA VAL A 259 -2.80 -18.90 33.68
C VAL A 259 -3.86 -19.89 34.16
N VAL A 260 -4.80 -20.22 33.29
CA VAL A 260 -5.90 -21.15 33.59
C VAL A 260 -5.81 -22.30 32.58
N GLY A 261 -5.66 -23.50 33.10
CA GLY A 261 -5.78 -24.76 32.35
C GLY A 261 -7.16 -25.37 32.53
N ILE A 262 -7.79 -25.79 31.46
CA ILE A 262 -9.08 -26.47 31.45
C ILE A 262 -8.95 -27.85 30.85
N THR A 263 -9.79 -28.78 31.32
CA THR A 263 -9.94 -30.10 30.65
C THR A 263 -10.74 -29.99 29.37
N PRO A 264 -10.72 -31.00 28.45
CA PRO A 264 -11.58 -31.01 27.28
C PRO A 264 -13.07 -30.88 27.58
N ASP A 265 -13.51 -31.27 28.79
CA ASP A 265 -14.89 -31.13 29.28
C ASP A 265 -15.18 -29.75 29.90
N PHE A 266 -14.33 -28.75 29.63
CA PHE A 266 -14.44 -27.38 30.16
C PHE A 266 -14.45 -27.25 31.68
N ARG A 267 -13.80 -28.16 32.41
CA ARG A 267 -13.59 -28.05 33.84
C ARG A 267 -12.22 -27.47 34.13
N LEU A 268 -12.11 -26.71 35.21
CA LEU A 268 -10.83 -26.19 35.70
C LEU A 268 -9.91 -27.34 36.07
N ALA A 269 -8.73 -27.43 35.43
CA ALA A 269 -7.69 -28.39 35.74
C ALA A 269 -6.62 -27.81 36.66
N ASP A 270 -6.10 -26.66 36.26
CA ASP A 270 -5.06 -25.94 37.02
C ASP A 270 -5.21 -24.42 36.83
N ARG A 271 -4.73 -23.72 37.84
CA ARG A 271 -4.69 -22.26 37.89
C ARG A 271 -3.39 -21.79 38.50
N LEU A 272 -2.68 -20.94 37.79
CA LEU A 272 -1.47 -20.28 38.27
C LEU A 272 -1.72 -18.78 38.37
N ASP A 273 -1.59 -18.23 39.52
CA ASP A 273 -1.61 -16.78 39.78
C ASP A 273 -0.19 -16.37 40.18
N ALA A 274 0.39 -15.35 39.55
CA ALA A 274 1.69 -14.78 39.88
C ALA A 274 1.64 -13.26 39.81
N ARG A 275 2.22 -12.59 40.81
CA ARG A 275 2.27 -11.14 40.87
C ARG A 275 3.15 -10.59 39.73
N LYS A 276 4.32 -11.23 39.51
CA LYS A 276 5.27 -10.85 38.46
C LYS A 276 5.87 -12.09 37.80
N ALA A 277 6.03 -12.04 36.50
CA ALA A 277 6.78 -13.02 35.72
C ALA A 277 7.84 -12.31 34.86
N ARG A 278 9.10 -12.73 34.98
CA ARG A 278 10.23 -12.16 34.21
C ARG A 278 10.82 -13.20 33.29
N TRP A 279 11.02 -12.83 32.05
CA TRP A 279 11.67 -13.71 31.05
C TRP A 279 13.19 -13.77 31.27
N THR A 280 13.73 -14.96 31.47
CA THR A 280 15.17 -15.18 31.77
C THR A 280 15.97 -15.61 30.54
N GLY A 281 15.33 -15.79 29.38
CA GLY A 281 15.96 -16.32 28.14
C GLY A 281 15.63 -17.79 27.91
N GLU A 282 15.49 -18.58 28.96
CA GLU A 282 15.16 -20.01 28.86
C GLU A 282 13.77 -20.35 29.45
N GLY A 283 13.22 -19.47 30.27
CA GLY A 283 11.92 -19.68 30.93
C GLY A 283 11.43 -18.43 31.65
N TRP A 284 10.26 -18.56 32.28
CA TRP A 284 9.63 -17.51 33.07
C TRP A 284 9.92 -17.67 34.55
N MET A 285 10.61 -16.71 35.15
CA MET A 285 10.77 -16.62 36.60
C MET A 285 9.53 -15.95 37.18
N LEU A 286 8.69 -16.74 37.81
CA LEU A 286 7.49 -16.28 38.51
C LEU A 286 7.85 -15.84 39.93
N SER A 287 7.22 -14.78 40.41
CA SER A 287 7.41 -14.24 41.76
C SER A 287 6.05 -14.02 42.43
N ASP A 288 6.00 -14.32 43.73
CA ASP A 288 4.83 -14.11 44.60
C ASP A 288 3.53 -14.70 44.01
N GLY A 289 3.44 -16.01 43.95
CA GLY A 289 2.33 -16.67 43.29
C GLY A 289 1.76 -17.87 44.06
N VAL A 290 0.66 -18.38 43.51
CA VAL A 290 0.00 -19.59 44.00
C VAL A 290 -0.36 -20.47 42.80
N TYR A 291 0.09 -21.72 42.82
CA TYR A 291 -0.34 -22.74 41.89
C TYR A 291 -1.46 -23.58 42.51
N ARG A 292 -2.60 -23.67 41.84
CA ARG A 292 -3.75 -24.44 42.28
C ARG A 292 -4.00 -25.55 41.28
N HIS A 293 -4.10 -26.78 41.79
CA HIS A 293 -4.45 -27.95 40.97
C HIS A 293 -5.78 -28.53 41.47
N VAL A 294 -6.66 -28.84 40.55
CA VAL A 294 -7.96 -29.46 40.84
C VAL A 294 -7.86 -30.96 40.57
N GLY A 295 -7.79 -31.74 41.64
CA GLY A 295 -7.72 -33.19 41.56
C GLY A 295 -9.09 -33.88 41.40
N PRO A 296 -9.10 -35.22 41.30
CA PRO A 296 -10.33 -36.00 41.22
C PRO A 296 -11.21 -35.77 42.46
N GLY A 297 -12.53 -35.56 42.26
CA GLY A 297 -13.45 -35.23 43.35
C GLY A 297 -13.48 -33.76 43.77
N ASN A 298 -12.96 -32.85 42.91
CA ASN A 298 -12.96 -31.40 43.11
C ASN A 298 -12.11 -30.93 44.33
N HIS A 299 -11.14 -31.75 44.77
CA HIS A 299 -10.17 -31.34 45.76
C HIS A 299 -9.17 -30.37 45.18
N VAL A 300 -9.12 -29.16 45.74
CA VAL A 300 -8.19 -28.10 45.29
C VAL A 300 -6.96 -28.13 46.20
N SER A 301 -5.80 -28.46 45.63
CA SER A 301 -4.51 -28.24 46.31
C SER A 301 -3.99 -26.86 45.93
N ALA A 302 -3.48 -26.10 46.87
CA ALA A 302 -2.88 -24.78 46.66
C ALA A 302 -1.43 -24.81 47.17
N ASP A 303 -0.52 -24.46 46.27
CA ASP A 303 0.93 -24.49 46.50
C ASP A 303 1.47 -23.05 46.31
N PRO A 304 1.62 -22.26 47.40
CA PRO A 304 2.16 -20.92 47.36
C PRO A 304 3.67 -20.97 47.15
N PHE A 305 4.21 -20.06 46.36
CA PHE A 305 5.64 -19.93 46.09
C PHE A 305 6.10 -18.47 46.10
N ALA A 306 7.28 -18.23 46.64
CA ALA A 306 7.93 -16.91 46.56
C ALA A 306 8.61 -16.72 45.19
N GLN A 307 9.28 -17.75 44.69
CA GLN A 307 9.85 -17.80 43.33
C GLN A 307 9.72 -19.20 42.75
N ARG A 308 9.41 -19.26 41.44
CA ARG A 308 9.29 -20.52 40.71
C ARG A 308 9.68 -20.32 39.24
N LEU A 309 10.56 -21.17 38.74
CA LEU A 309 10.83 -21.21 37.27
C LEU A 309 9.71 -22.03 36.60
N ALA A 310 9.03 -21.42 35.65
CA ALA A 310 8.01 -22.08 34.84
C ALA A 310 8.44 -22.12 33.38
N THR A 311 8.42 -23.32 32.82
CA THR A 311 8.62 -23.51 31.38
C THR A 311 7.25 -23.40 30.72
N MET A 312 6.98 -22.24 30.12
CA MET A 312 5.79 -22.00 29.30
C MET A 312 6.20 -21.97 27.85
N PRO A 313 5.38 -22.48 26.91
CA PRO A 313 5.74 -22.51 25.48
C PRO A 313 5.86 -21.11 24.89
N GLU A 314 5.23 -20.09 25.51
CA GLU A 314 5.22 -18.72 25.02
C GLU A 314 6.50 -17.99 25.37
N GLN A 315 7.16 -17.47 24.35
CA GLN A 315 8.27 -16.55 24.52
C GLN A 315 7.75 -15.10 24.60
N ILE A 316 8.51 -14.25 25.26
CA ILE A 316 8.17 -12.82 25.38
C ILE A 316 7.96 -12.15 24.01
N ASN A 317 8.73 -12.56 23.00
CA ASN A 317 8.63 -12.03 21.65
C ASN A 317 7.28 -12.37 20.99
N ASP A 318 6.70 -13.53 21.28
CA ASP A 318 5.41 -13.93 20.76
C ASP A 318 4.28 -13.05 21.32
N LEU A 319 4.39 -12.70 22.60
CA LEU A 319 3.44 -11.80 23.27
C LEU A 319 3.54 -10.35 22.79
N ILE A 320 4.75 -9.88 22.44
CA ILE A 320 4.99 -8.53 21.90
C ILE A 320 4.51 -8.41 20.46
N GLN A 321 4.65 -9.46 19.64
CA GLN A 321 4.27 -9.45 18.21
C GLN A 321 2.76 -9.32 17.94
N VAL A 322 1.91 -9.58 18.91
CA VAL A 322 0.43 -9.54 18.80
C VAL A 322 -0.13 -8.16 18.35
N GLN A 323 0.68 -7.11 18.26
CA GLN A 323 0.21 -5.75 17.94
C GLN A 323 0.81 -5.10 16.70
N GLN A 324 1.53 -5.82 15.84
CA GLN A 324 2.00 -5.20 14.61
C GLN A 324 0.82 -4.95 13.66
N ALA A 325 0.80 -3.76 13.04
CA ALA A 325 -0.22 -3.46 12.04
C ALA A 325 0.02 -4.30 10.78
N PRO A 326 -1.01 -4.92 10.17
CA PRO A 326 -0.87 -5.73 8.96
C PRO A 326 -0.19 -4.99 7.79
N GLU A 327 -0.30 -3.66 7.77
CA GLU A 327 0.31 -2.79 6.74
C GLU A 327 1.84 -2.70 6.84
N THR A 328 2.40 -2.97 8.04
CA THR A 328 3.86 -2.96 8.27
C THR A 328 4.50 -4.33 8.12
N MET A 329 3.71 -5.39 7.91
CA MET A 329 4.19 -6.75 7.70
C MET A 329 4.36 -7.04 6.20
N SER A 330 5.35 -7.89 5.84
CA SER A 330 5.39 -8.54 4.54
C SER A 330 4.27 -9.58 4.41
N PHE A 331 4.04 -10.12 3.20
CA PHE A 331 3.07 -11.20 3.01
C PHE A 331 3.45 -12.44 3.85
N ARG A 332 4.74 -12.79 3.88
CA ARG A 332 5.23 -13.97 4.62
C ARG A 332 5.04 -13.80 6.13
N GLU A 333 5.40 -12.63 6.66
CA GLU A 333 5.22 -12.30 8.07
C GLU A 333 3.73 -12.33 8.46
N LEU A 334 2.87 -11.69 7.65
CA LEU A 334 1.44 -11.67 7.91
C LEU A 334 0.84 -13.08 7.82
N ARG A 335 1.27 -13.91 6.87
CA ARG A 335 0.83 -15.31 6.78
C ARG A 335 1.18 -16.10 8.02
N THR A 336 2.45 -16.02 8.48
CA THR A 336 2.91 -16.68 9.70
C THR A 336 2.13 -16.20 10.92
N TYR A 337 1.90 -14.88 11.00
CA TYR A 337 1.12 -14.27 12.07
C TYR A 337 -0.34 -14.79 12.09
N VAL A 338 -1.01 -14.84 10.93
CA VAL A 338 -2.38 -15.36 10.79
C VAL A 338 -2.46 -16.83 11.18
N THR A 339 -1.47 -17.66 10.76
CA THR A 339 -1.44 -19.08 11.12
C THR A 339 -1.34 -19.26 12.64
N ARG A 340 -0.41 -18.54 13.30
CA ARG A 340 -0.26 -18.58 14.75
C ARG A 340 -1.53 -18.13 15.49
N LEU A 341 -2.15 -17.03 15.03
CA LEU A 341 -3.41 -16.54 15.60
C LEU A 341 -4.54 -17.55 15.46
N ALA A 342 -4.61 -18.26 14.32
CA ALA A 342 -5.60 -19.31 14.11
C ALA A 342 -5.38 -20.51 15.06
N GLU A 343 -4.12 -20.92 15.23
CA GLU A 343 -3.75 -21.99 16.18
C GLU A 343 -4.10 -21.64 17.62
N THR A 344 -4.05 -20.36 18.00
CA THR A 344 -4.44 -19.87 19.31
C THR A 344 -5.94 -19.59 19.44
N GLY A 345 -6.75 -19.94 18.44
CA GLY A 345 -8.21 -19.84 18.46
C GLY A 345 -8.76 -18.41 18.35
N HIS A 346 -7.93 -17.45 17.93
CA HIS A 346 -8.39 -16.09 17.69
C HIS A 346 -9.12 -15.99 16.35
N ASN A 347 -10.05 -15.05 16.28
CA ASN A 347 -10.71 -14.74 15.00
C ASN A 347 -9.72 -14.07 14.05
N VAL A 348 -9.35 -14.79 12.98
CA VAL A 348 -8.39 -14.34 11.98
C VAL A 348 -9.05 -13.70 10.74
N GLY A 349 -10.37 -13.62 10.69
CA GLY A 349 -11.12 -13.17 9.51
C GLY A 349 -10.60 -11.84 8.95
N LYS A 350 -10.41 -10.85 9.80
CA LYS A 350 -9.90 -9.51 9.40
C LYS A 350 -8.49 -9.57 8.82
N TYR A 351 -7.61 -10.36 9.40
CA TYR A 351 -6.22 -10.52 8.95
C TYR A 351 -6.12 -11.32 7.65
N LEU A 352 -7.01 -12.30 7.45
CA LEU A 352 -7.14 -13.03 6.19
C LEU A 352 -7.54 -12.11 5.04
N VAL A 353 -8.45 -11.15 5.27
CA VAL A 353 -8.80 -10.12 4.28
C VAL A 353 -7.55 -9.34 3.87
N ASP A 354 -6.75 -8.87 4.84
CA ASP A 354 -5.54 -8.11 4.56
C ASP A 354 -4.46 -8.98 3.86
N LEU A 355 -4.37 -10.27 4.19
CA LEU A 355 -3.49 -11.22 3.52
C LEU A 355 -3.87 -11.42 2.05
N TYR A 356 -5.15 -11.66 1.76
CA TYR A 356 -5.64 -11.80 0.39
C TYR A 356 -5.55 -10.48 -0.40
N ARG A 357 -5.73 -9.34 0.27
CA ARG A 357 -5.52 -8.01 -0.33
C ARG A 357 -4.09 -7.86 -0.84
N LYS A 358 -3.09 -8.34 -0.10
CA LYS A 358 -1.68 -8.31 -0.54
C LYS A 358 -1.44 -9.07 -1.86
N LEU A 359 -2.23 -10.09 -2.16
CA LEU A 359 -2.15 -10.82 -3.43
C LEU A 359 -2.98 -10.16 -4.54
N SER A 360 -4.16 -9.64 -4.19
CA SER A 360 -5.09 -9.06 -5.18
C SER A 360 -4.67 -7.65 -5.64
N PHE A 361 -4.04 -6.87 -4.75
CA PHE A 361 -3.71 -5.47 -5.03
C PHE A 361 -2.74 -5.28 -6.21
N PRO A 362 -1.62 -6.03 -6.35
CA PRO A 362 -0.74 -5.86 -7.49
C PRO A 362 -1.41 -6.06 -8.85
N LEU A 363 -2.42 -6.94 -8.95
CA LEU A 363 -3.12 -7.24 -10.21
C LEU A 363 -4.01 -6.09 -10.70
N ILE A 364 -4.34 -5.15 -9.81
CA ILE A 364 -5.13 -3.96 -10.16
C ILE A 364 -4.51 -3.19 -11.34
N HIS A 365 -3.19 -3.11 -11.41
CA HIS A 365 -2.49 -2.38 -12.48
C HIS A 365 -2.83 -2.93 -13.87
N VAL A 366 -2.81 -4.25 -14.03
CA VAL A 366 -3.13 -4.91 -15.29
C VAL A 366 -4.63 -4.76 -15.60
N ILE A 367 -5.48 -4.96 -14.61
CA ILE A 367 -6.93 -4.89 -14.76
C ILE A 367 -7.37 -3.48 -15.17
N LEU A 368 -6.87 -2.44 -14.49
CA LEU A 368 -7.21 -1.07 -14.81
C LEU A 368 -6.62 -0.63 -16.16
N ALA A 369 -5.42 -1.09 -16.53
CA ALA A 369 -4.88 -0.87 -17.87
C ALA A 369 -5.77 -1.51 -18.95
N LEU A 370 -6.25 -2.75 -18.70
CA LEU A 370 -7.15 -3.45 -19.62
C LEU A 370 -8.49 -2.70 -19.80
N VAL A 371 -9.06 -2.20 -18.70
CA VAL A 371 -10.30 -1.40 -18.74
C VAL A 371 -10.07 -0.06 -19.43
N ALA A 372 -8.93 0.58 -19.22
CA ALA A 372 -8.61 1.90 -19.76
C ALA A 372 -8.59 1.95 -21.29
N ILE A 373 -8.08 0.88 -21.95
CA ILE A 373 -7.89 0.83 -23.40
C ILE A 373 -9.21 1.06 -24.17
N PRO A 374 -10.28 0.26 -23.99
CA PRO A 374 -11.52 0.46 -24.73
C PRO A 374 -12.20 1.79 -24.42
N PHE A 375 -12.10 2.29 -23.19
CA PHE A 375 -12.64 3.60 -22.84
C PHE A 375 -11.91 4.75 -23.52
N ALA A 376 -10.59 4.69 -23.62
CA ALA A 376 -9.80 5.70 -24.34
C ALA A 376 -10.15 5.76 -25.84
N LEU A 377 -10.51 4.63 -26.43
CA LEU A 377 -10.89 4.51 -27.84
C LEU A 377 -12.32 4.95 -28.12
N SER A 378 -13.23 4.76 -27.18
CA SER A 378 -14.66 5.15 -27.31
C SER A 378 -14.90 6.62 -27.02
N SER A 379 -13.92 7.34 -26.46
CA SER A 379 -14.03 8.79 -26.23
C SER A 379 -14.24 9.57 -27.51
N PRO A 380 -15.23 10.49 -27.55
CA PRO A 380 -15.51 11.27 -28.75
C PRO A 380 -14.27 12.07 -29.17
N ARG A 381 -13.96 12.06 -30.47
CA ARG A 381 -12.85 12.85 -31.04
C ARG A 381 -12.94 14.36 -30.73
N THR A 382 -14.11 14.85 -30.36
CA THR A 382 -14.42 16.24 -30.02
C THR A 382 -14.21 16.60 -28.53
N GLY A 383 -14.16 15.60 -27.62
CA GLY A 383 -14.12 15.82 -26.16
C GLY A 383 -12.74 16.13 -25.58
N GLY A 384 -11.68 15.96 -26.35
CA GLY A 384 -10.31 16.24 -25.93
C GLY A 384 -9.79 15.39 -24.75
N ARG A 385 -8.60 15.75 -24.29
CA ARG A 385 -7.91 15.07 -23.15
C ARG A 385 -8.67 15.17 -21.83
N ALA A 386 -9.44 16.24 -21.64
CA ALA A 386 -10.21 16.48 -20.41
C ALA A 386 -11.29 15.41 -20.16
N VAL A 387 -12.01 14.99 -21.22
CA VAL A 387 -13.00 13.92 -21.12
C VAL A 387 -12.35 12.58 -20.76
N GLY A 388 -11.19 12.28 -21.37
CA GLY A 388 -10.43 11.07 -21.02
C GLY A 388 -10.01 11.04 -19.56
N ILE A 389 -9.54 12.16 -19.00
CA ILE A 389 -9.24 12.30 -17.57
C ILE A 389 -10.48 12.07 -16.72
N GLY A 390 -11.59 12.71 -17.05
CA GLY A 390 -12.85 12.54 -16.32
C GLY A 390 -13.31 11.08 -16.27
N VAL A 391 -13.24 10.37 -17.39
CA VAL A 391 -13.55 8.94 -17.46
C VAL A 391 -12.58 8.12 -16.62
N ALA A 392 -11.28 8.39 -16.68
CA ALA A 392 -10.30 7.69 -15.87
C ALA A 392 -10.53 7.89 -14.36
N ILE A 393 -10.86 9.11 -13.94
CA ILE A 393 -11.20 9.41 -12.55
C ILE A 393 -12.46 8.66 -12.14
N LEU A 394 -13.51 8.64 -12.97
CA LEU A 394 -14.75 7.93 -12.69
C LEU A 394 -14.53 6.42 -12.52
N ILE A 395 -13.75 5.80 -13.43
CA ILE A 395 -13.36 4.39 -13.33
C ILE A 395 -12.61 4.13 -12.02
N SER A 396 -11.65 4.98 -11.68
CA SER A 396 -10.85 4.86 -10.46
C SER A 396 -11.72 4.94 -9.20
N ILE A 397 -12.60 5.93 -9.13
CA ILE A 397 -13.53 6.10 -8.00
C ILE A 397 -14.44 4.89 -7.88
N SER A 398 -15.04 4.44 -8.98
CA SER A 398 -15.92 3.27 -9.00
C SER A 398 -15.20 2.01 -8.50
N TYR A 399 -13.94 1.81 -8.95
CA TYR A 399 -13.12 0.71 -8.47
C TYR A 399 -12.89 0.78 -6.96
N TRP A 400 -12.44 1.94 -6.45
CA TRP A 400 -12.13 2.12 -5.03
C TRP A 400 -13.36 2.01 -4.14
N VAL A 401 -14.52 2.48 -4.58
CA VAL A 401 -15.79 2.34 -3.85
C VAL A 401 -16.15 0.87 -3.72
N ILE A 402 -16.15 0.11 -4.82
CA ILE A 402 -16.47 -1.33 -4.80
C ILE A 402 -15.45 -2.09 -3.95
N HIS A 403 -14.17 -1.80 -4.10
CA HIS A 403 -13.10 -2.41 -3.32
C HIS A 403 -13.25 -2.16 -1.81
N SER A 404 -13.51 -0.91 -1.43
CA SER A 404 -13.67 -0.53 -0.02
C SER A 404 -14.90 -1.14 0.63
N ILE A 405 -16.03 -1.18 -0.10
CA ILE A 405 -17.27 -1.82 0.38
C ILE A 405 -17.05 -3.33 0.56
N ALA A 406 -16.44 -4.01 -0.42
CA ALA A 406 -16.17 -5.45 -0.35
C ALA A 406 -15.26 -5.80 0.83
N ILE A 407 -14.18 -5.03 1.03
CA ILE A 407 -13.29 -5.18 2.19
C ILE A 407 -14.02 -4.93 3.50
N ALA A 408 -14.84 -3.89 3.58
CA ALA A 408 -15.59 -3.57 4.80
C ALA A 408 -16.55 -4.71 5.17
N PHE A 409 -17.28 -5.27 4.20
CA PHE A 409 -18.17 -6.40 4.42
C PHE A 409 -17.43 -7.67 4.83
N ALA A 410 -16.26 -7.94 4.23
CA ALA A 410 -15.45 -9.08 4.63
C ALA A 410 -14.84 -8.91 6.04
N LYS A 411 -14.41 -7.70 6.41
CA LYS A 411 -13.93 -7.41 7.78
C LYS A 411 -15.06 -7.43 8.82
N ALA A 412 -16.31 -7.21 8.39
CA ALA A 412 -17.51 -7.37 9.20
C ALA A 412 -18.05 -8.82 9.21
N GLU A 413 -17.34 -9.77 8.58
CA GLU A 413 -17.69 -11.20 8.47
C GLU A 413 -18.99 -11.48 7.67
N LEU A 414 -19.46 -10.49 6.92
CA LEU A 414 -20.62 -10.65 6.02
C LEU A 414 -20.26 -11.29 4.68
N LEU A 415 -18.97 -11.27 4.30
CA LEU A 415 -18.43 -11.89 3.11
C LEU A 415 -17.20 -12.74 3.46
N PRO A 416 -16.97 -13.86 2.75
CA PRO A 416 -15.72 -14.61 2.87
C PRO A 416 -14.51 -13.71 2.61
N PRO A 417 -13.39 -13.83 3.36
CA PRO A 417 -12.21 -12.97 3.24
C PRO A 417 -11.63 -12.90 1.83
N PHE A 418 -11.65 -14.03 1.11
CA PHE A 418 -11.22 -14.09 -0.30
C PHE A 418 -12.07 -13.18 -1.19
N LEU A 419 -13.40 -13.28 -1.11
CA LEU A 419 -14.30 -12.46 -1.91
C LEU A 419 -14.13 -10.96 -1.58
N GLY A 420 -13.98 -10.60 -0.30
CA GLY A 420 -13.71 -9.20 0.08
C GLY A 420 -12.52 -8.59 -0.64
N ALA A 421 -11.43 -9.33 -0.75
CA ALA A 421 -10.22 -8.85 -1.38
C ALA A 421 -10.26 -8.89 -2.93
N TRP A 422 -11.05 -9.78 -3.55
CA TRP A 422 -11.03 -10.03 -5.00
C TRP A 422 -12.23 -9.50 -5.76
N THR A 423 -13.33 -9.13 -5.11
CA THR A 423 -14.58 -8.73 -5.80
C THR A 423 -14.36 -7.60 -6.82
N ALA A 424 -13.68 -6.53 -6.44
CA ALA A 424 -13.41 -5.43 -7.37
C ALA A 424 -12.58 -5.89 -8.57
N ASN A 425 -11.56 -6.70 -8.33
CA ASN A 425 -10.72 -7.25 -9.39
C ASN A 425 -11.51 -8.13 -10.36
N ILE A 426 -12.37 -9.01 -9.85
CA ILE A 426 -13.21 -9.90 -10.67
C ILE A 426 -14.19 -9.08 -11.53
N VAL A 427 -14.88 -8.12 -10.90
CA VAL A 427 -15.84 -7.26 -11.61
C VAL A 427 -15.16 -6.47 -12.72
N PHE A 428 -14.07 -5.77 -12.39
CA PHE A 428 -13.39 -4.92 -13.38
C PHE A 428 -12.62 -5.72 -14.44
N ALA A 429 -12.09 -6.90 -14.09
CA ALA A 429 -11.50 -7.80 -15.08
C ALA A 429 -12.56 -8.30 -16.08
N GLY A 430 -13.76 -8.68 -15.59
CA GLY A 430 -14.86 -9.11 -16.44
C GLY A 430 -15.36 -7.98 -17.35
N VAL A 431 -15.58 -6.79 -16.81
CA VAL A 431 -15.96 -5.60 -17.58
C VAL A 431 -14.87 -5.24 -18.59
N GLY A 432 -13.62 -5.18 -18.17
CA GLY A 432 -12.49 -4.86 -19.03
C GLY A 432 -12.34 -5.85 -20.18
N ALA A 433 -12.40 -7.14 -19.89
CA ALA A 433 -12.33 -8.20 -20.91
C ALA A 433 -13.50 -8.10 -21.89
N ALA A 434 -14.74 -7.94 -21.40
CA ALA A 434 -15.92 -7.82 -22.25
C ALA A 434 -15.85 -6.60 -23.19
N LEU A 435 -15.41 -5.45 -22.67
CA LEU A 435 -15.26 -4.23 -23.47
C LEU A 435 -14.09 -4.34 -24.45
N PHE A 436 -12.98 -4.95 -24.04
CA PHE A 436 -11.81 -5.14 -24.87
C PHE A 436 -12.09 -6.08 -26.05
N LEU A 437 -12.81 -7.18 -25.81
CA LEU A 437 -13.21 -8.11 -26.87
C LEU A 437 -14.23 -7.52 -27.84
N ARG A 438 -15.06 -6.56 -27.40
CA ARG A 438 -16.02 -5.83 -28.26
C ARG A 438 -15.41 -4.65 -29.01
N ALA A 439 -14.20 -4.23 -28.64
CA ALA A 439 -13.52 -3.14 -29.32
C ALA A 439 -13.24 -3.54 -30.78
N ARG A 440 -13.75 -2.74 -31.74
CA ARG A 440 -13.54 -3.00 -33.18
C ARG A 440 -12.05 -2.86 -33.49
N THR A 441 -11.45 -3.92 -33.98
CA THR A 441 -10.07 -3.98 -34.48
C THR A 441 -9.93 -3.25 -35.79
#